data_1b01ba72795eabe311a7b3da6dc53089
#
_entry.id   1b01ba72795eabe311a7b3da6dc53089
#
_cell.length_a   1.000
_cell.length_b   1.000
_cell.length_c   1.000
_cell.angle_alpha   90.00
_cell.angle_beta   90.00
_cell.angle_gamma   90.00
#
_symmetry.space_group_name_H-M   'P 1'
#
loop_
_entity.id
_entity.type
_entity.pdbx_description
1 polymer ?
#
loop_
_entity_poly.entity_id
_entity_poly.type
_entity_poly.pdbx_seq_one_letter_code
_entity_poly.pdbx_strand_id
1 'polypeptide(L)'
;MRVRRRTIFLNILKGADSSVNSKNIDFSELYENLKDIIKECQTKIGYTDNELNFYYPVKSLNRFLDSDLTADELKEVLPEFSKYAEDTLGTLKFRLEGERFRFIIPREGSAYVHENVPDSPFLKEFIEETVRPGCDIDSVLAIFRKYSDKVICKKIENDEFEYLVYFEDGQPDSYRYCLEFEFGRAVYHRFTVKEYDSFGF
;
A
#
# COMPACT_ATOMS: atom_id res chain seq x y z
N MET A 1 5.25 60.12 45.53
CA MET A 1 5.57 58.69 45.46
C MET A 1 4.49 57.98 44.66
N ARG A 2 4.75 57.65 43.39
CA ARG A 2 3.77 57.00 42.50
C ARG A 2 4.13 55.52 42.41
N VAL A 3 3.25 54.63 42.90
CA VAL A 3 3.37 53.19 42.80
C VAL A 3 2.84 52.78 41.42
N ARG A 4 3.72 52.22 40.56
CA ARG A 4 3.32 51.63 39.27
C ARG A 4 2.82 50.19 39.51
N ARG A 5 1.55 49.94 39.21
CA ARG A 5 0.99 48.59 39.12
C ARG A 5 1.49 47.96 37.82
N ARG A 6 2.20 46.83 37.92
CA ARG A 6 2.52 45.95 36.80
C ARG A 6 1.32 45.03 36.54
N THR A 7 0.68 45.24 35.41
CA THR A 7 -0.31 44.30 34.87
C THR A 7 0.41 43.11 34.27
N ILE A 8 0.24 41.91 34.85
CA ILE A 8 0.72 40.65 34.30
C ILE A 8 -0.32 40.21 33.28
N PHE A 9 0.05 40.25 31.98
CA PHE A 9 -0.74 39.59 30.94
C PHE A 9 -0.51 38.06 31.02
N LEU A 10 -1.52 37.35 31.50
CA LEU A 10 -1.58 35.89 31.36
C LEU A 10 -1.93 35.60 29.90
N ASN A 11 -0.94 35.18 29.11
CA ASN A 11 -1.20 34.57 27.81
C ASN A 11 -1.80 33.19 28.08
N ILE A 12 -3.11 33.08 27.96
CA ILE A 12 -3.81 31.81 27.84
C ILE A 12 -3.48 31.29 26.43
N LEU A 13 -2.55 30.38 26.33
CA LEU A 13 -2.36 29.53 25.15
C LEU A 13 -3.66 28.74 24.99
N LYS A 14 -4.51 29.16 24.06
CA LYS A 14 -5.58 28.33 23.51
C LYS A 14 -4.87 27.16 22.86
N GLY A 15 -4.98 25.96 23.44
CA GLY A 15 -4.66 24.73 22.79
C GLY A 15 -5.48 24.66 21.48
N ALA A 16 -4.78 24.56 20.36
CA ALA A 16 -5.42 24.24 19.10
C ALA A 16 -6.03 22.85 19.25
N ASP A 17 -7.33 22.80 19.28
CA ASP A 17 -8.12 21.56 19.22
C ASP A 17 -7.96 21.03 17.79
N SER A 18 -6.90 20.23 17.57
CA SER A 18 -6.68 19.54 16.29
C SER A 18 -7.52 18.27 16.27
N SER A 19 -8.84 18.41 16.37
CA SER A 19 -9.72 17.32 15.99
C SER A 19 -9.58 17.13 14.47
N VAL A 20 -8.84 16.12 14.05
CA VAL A 20 -8.78 15.69 12.64
C VAL A 20 -10.22 15.48 12.18
N ASN A 21 -10.62 16.23 11.16
CA ASN A 21 -11.98 16.16 10.63
C ASN A 21 -12.08 14.90 9.73
N SER A 22 -12.18 13.72 10.35
CA SER A 22 -12.25 12.41 9.68
C SER A 22 -13.49 12.26 8.79
N LYS A 23 -14.42 13.21 8.82
CA LYS A 23 -15.69 13.13 8.08
C LYS A 23 -15.59 13.20 6.55
N ASN A 24 -14.41 13.47 5.98
CA ASN A 24 -14.22 13.63 4.54
C ASN A 24 -13.09 12.76 3.96
N ILE A 25 -12.56 11.79 4.70
CA ILE A 25 -11.50 10.91 4.18
C ILE A 25 -12.16 9.78 3.37
N ASP A 26 -11.76 9.65 2.11
CA ASP A 26 -12.17 8.54 1.26
C ASP A 26 -11.25 7.32 1.50
N PHE A 27 -11.83 6.22 1.96
CA PHE A 27 -11.12 4.98 2.24
C PHE A 27 -11.11 3.99 1.07
N SER A 28 -11.77 4.31 -0.03
CA SER A 28 -11.99 3.36 -1.14
C SER A 28 -10.68 2.85 -1.74
N GLU A 29 -9.72 3.73 -1.98
CA GLU A 29 -8.43 3.36 -2.59
C GLU A 29 -7.59 2.48 -1.66
N LEU A 30 -7.52 2.80 -0.37
CA LEU A 30 -6.85 1.96 0.63
C LEU A 30 -7.51 0.58 0.75
N TYR A 31 -8.84 0.54 0.70
CA TYR A 31 -9.60 -0.70 0.78
C TYR A 31 -9.35 -1.61 -0.44
N GLU A 32 -9.38 -1.08 -1.67
CA GLU A 32 -9.08 -1.85 -2.87
C GLU A 32 -7.63 -2.34 -2.87
N ASN A 33 -6.68 -1.48 -2.53
CA ASN A 33 -5.27 -1.87 -2.42
C ASN A 33 -5.06 -2.98 -1.38
N LEU A 34 -5.74 -2.91 -0.23
CA LEU A 34 -5.62 -3.94 0.81
C LEU A 34 -6.14 -5.29 0.32
N LYS A 35 -7.28 -5.34 -0.40
CA LYS A 35 -7.77 -6.57 -1.02
C LYS A 35 -6.80 -7.14 -2.04
N ASP A 36 -6.22 -6.29 -2.88
CA ASP A 36 -5.24 -6.69 -3.89
C ASP A 36 -3.97 -7.28 -3.27
N ILE A 37 -3.47 -6.69 -2.18
CA ILE A 37 -2.29 -7.21 -1.45
C ILE A 37 -2.61 -8.55 -0.77
N ILE A 38 -3.81 -8.69 -0.19
CA ILE A 38 -4.26 -9.97 0.39
C ILE A 38 -4.31 -11.03 -0.72
N LYS A 39 -4.90 -10.70 -1.88
CA LYS A 39 -5.01 -11.62 -3.02
C LYS A 39 -3.65 -12.00 -3.59
N GLU A 40 -2.73 -11.05 -3.71
CA GLU A 40 -1.35 -11.33 -4.12
C GLU A 40 -0.64 -12.25 -3.14
N CYS A 41 -0.79 -12.02 -1.83
CA CYS A 41 -0.25 -12.90 -0.80
C CYS A 41 -0.79 -14.33 -0.95
N GLN A 42 -2.09 -14.49 -1.14
CA GLN A 42 -2.73 -15.80 -1.36
C GLN A 42 -2.24 -16.47 -2.67
N THR A 43 -1.97 -15.69 -3.70
CA THR A 43 -1.40 -16.21 -4.95
C THR A 43 0.03 -16.71 -4.75
N LYS A 44 0.84 -16.03 -3.92
CA LYS A 44 2.24 -16.39 -3.64
C LYS A 44 2.40 -17.64 -2.78
N ILE A 45 1.61 -17.73 -1.71
CA ILE A 45 1.82 -18.77 -0.67
C ILE A 45 0.65 -19.74 -0.52
N GLY A 46 -0.40 -19.57 -1.31
CA GLY A 46 -1.67 -20.27 -1.16
C GLY A 46 -2.56 -19.61 -0.09
N TYR A 47 -3.85 -19.94 -0.16
CA TYR A 47 -4.79 -19.54 0.89
C TYR A 47 -4.46 -20.27 2.20
N THR A 48 -4.45 -19.53 3.29
CA THR A 48 -4.32 -20.07 4.64
C THR A 48 -5.40 -19.47 5.52
N ASP A 49 -5.99 -20.31 6.40
CA ASP A 49 -7.00 -19.90 7.37
C ASP A 49 -6.36 -19.27 8.61
N ASN A 50 -5.53 -18.22 8.39
CA ASN A 50 -4.79 -17.51 9.43
C ASN A 50 -4.96 -16.00 9.31
N GLU A 51 -4.63 -15.28 10.38
CA GLU A 51 -4.46 -13.83 10.33
C GLU A 51 -3.29 -13.46 9.39
N LEU A 52 -3.48 -12.42 8.60
CA LEU A 52 -2.42 -11.87 7.75
C LEU A 52 -1.90 -10.55 8.31
N ASN A 53 -0.65 -10.26 8.02
CA ASN A 53 0.01 -9.04 8.48
C ASN A 53 0.66 -8.32 7.32
N PHE A 54 0.30 -7.04 7.13
CA PHE A 54 0.88 -6.17 6.11
C PHE A 54 1.42 -4.90 6.75
N TYR A 55 2.45 -4.31 6.13
CA TYR A 55 3.11 -3.13 6.63
C TYR A 55 2.98 -1.98 5.65
N TYR A 56 2.34 -0.91 6.08
CA TYR A 56 2.18 0.31 5.32
C TYR A 56 3.04 1.43 5.92
N PRO A 57 3.99 2.00 5.16
CA PRO A 57 4.64 3.25 5.55
C PRO A 57 3.60 4.37 5.74
N VAL A 58 3.83 5.28 6.69
CA VAL A 58 2.98 6.47 6.88
C VAL A 58 2.78 7.23 5.57
N LYS A 59 3.84 7.36 4.78
CA LYS A 59 3.82 8.03 3.48
C LYS A 59 2.87 7.35 2.48
N SER A 60 2.84 5.99 2.43
CA SER A 60 1.92 5.26 1.54
C SER A 60 0.47 5.40 1.99
N LEU A 61 0.19 5.35 3.30
CA LEU A 61 -1.16 5.57 3.82
C LEU A 61 -1.70 6.95 3.45
N ASN A 62 -0.88 7.99 3.61
CA ASN A 62 -1.28 9.35 3.24
C ASN A 62 -1.65 9.49 1.77
N ARG A 63 -1.01 8.70 0.89
CA ARG A 63 -1.35 8.70 -0.54
C ARG A 63 -2.69 8.05 -0.84
N PHE A 64 -2.94 6.89 -0.24
CA PHE A 64 -4.23 6.22 -0.38
C PHE A 64 -5.39 7.04 0.21
N LEU A 65 -5.12 7.85 1.22
CA LEU A 65 -6.10 8.69 1.90
C LEU A 65 -6.17 10.12 1.34
N ASP A 66 -5.36 10.42 0.33
CA ASP A 66 -5.20 11.78 -0.23
C ASP A 66 -5.01 12.83 0.88
N SER A 67 -4.07 12.57 1.80
CA SER A 67 -3.86 13.31 3.03
C SER A 67 -2.38 13.55 3.33
N ASP A 68 -2.11 14.38 4.34
CA ASP A 68 -0.76 14.63 4.88
C ASP A 68 -0.79 14.52 6.41
N LEU A 69 -1.28 13.39 6.90
CA LEU A 69 -1.46 13.11 8.32
C LEU A 69 -0.15 12.62 8.95
N THR A 70 0.08 13.04 10.18
CA THR A 70 1.13 12.47 11.02
C THR A 70 0.78 11.04 11.44
N ALA A 71 1.77 10.30 11.93
CA ALA A 71 1.52 8.95 12.46
C ALA A 71 0.51 8.92 13.61
N ASP A 72 0.47 9.97 14.45
CA ASP A 72 -0.50 10.05 15.55
C ASP A 72 -1.92 10.34 15.04
N GLU A 73 -2.06 11.23 14.06
CA GLU A 73 -3.36 11.48 13.41
C GLU A 73 -3.88 10.24 12.66
N LEU A 74 -2.99 9.47 12.01
CA LEU A 74 -3.38 8.20 11.39
C LEU A 74 -3.89 7.16 12.42
N LYS A 75 -3.36 7.14 13.65
CA LYS A 75 -3.90 6.28 14.71
C LYS A 75 -5.37 6.58 15.03
N GLU A 76 -5.77 7.85 14.92
CA GLU A 76 -7.15 8.28 15.14
C GLU A 76 -8.06 7.97 13.94
N VAL A 77 -7.50 7.98 12.73
CA VAL A 77 -8.24 7.75 11.47
C VAL A 77 -8.41 6.26 11.15
N LEU A 78 -7.39 5.42 11.37
CA LEU A 78 -7.43 4.00 11.01
C LEU A 78 -8.58 3.19 11.66
N PRO A 79 -9.04 3.47 12.89
CA PRO A 79 -10.26 2.85 13.42
C PRO A 79 -11.52 3.12 12.58
N GLU A 80 -11.64 4.27 11.93
CA GLU A 80 -12.75 4.55 11.01
C GLU A 80 -12.61 3.74 9.71
N PHE A 81 -11.40 3.55 9.21
CA PHE A 81 -11.13 2.63 8.12
C PHE A 81 -11.52 1.18 8.49
N SER A 82 -11.23 0.72 9.73
CA SER A 82 -11.67 -0.61 10.16
C SER A 82 -13.20 -0.75 10.10
N LYS A 83 -13.94 0.26 10.55
CA LYS A 83 -15.41 0.25 10.44
C LYS A 83 -15.90 0.26 8.99
N TYR A 84 -15.23 1.02 8.12
CA TYR A 84 -15.55 1.05 6.69
C TYR A 84 -15.40 -0.33 6.02
N ALA A 85 -14.38 -1.09 6.42
CA ALA A 85 -14.05 -2.40 5.85
C ALA A 85 -14.72 -3.59 6.57
N GLU A 86 -15.42 -3.37 7.70
CA GLU A 86 -15.83 -4.41 8.66
C GLU A 86 -16.71 -5.50 8.06
N ASP A 87 -17.65 -5.13 7.20
CA ASP A 87 -18.59 -6.08 6.58
C ASP A 87 -17.90 -7.12 5.67
N THR A 88 -16.66 -6.85 5.25
CA THR A 88 -15.93 -7.69 4.30
C THR A 88 -14.62 -8.21 4.88
N LEU A 89 -13.80 -7.32 5.42
CA LEU A 89 -12.48 -7.67 5.94
C LEU A 89 -12.47 -7.96 7.45
N GLY A 90 -13.63 -7.88 8.12
CA GLY A 90 -13.73 -8.03 9.57
C GLY A 90 -13.07 -6.88 10.33
N THR A 91 -12.94 -7.02 11.64
CA THR A 91 -12.35 -5.98 12.49
C THR A 91 -10.84 -5.94 12.35
N LEU A 92 -10.32 -4.96 11.61
CA LEU A 92 -8.89 -4.74 11.41
C LEU A 92 -8.24 -4.20 12.69
N LYS A 93 -6.99 -4.60 12.96
CA LYS A 93 -6.18 -4.04 14.05
C LYS A 93 -4.93 -3.38 13.46
N PHE A 94 -4.51 -2.28 14.09
CA PHE A 94 -3.38 -1.48 13.63
C PHE A 94 -2.36 -1.30 14.75
N ARG A 95 -1.07 -1.39 14.41
CA ARG A 95 0.02 -1.10 15.35
C ARG A 95 1.08 -0.27 14.64
N LEU A 96 1.47 0.84 15.23
CA LEU A 96 2.62 1.61 14.74
C LEU A 96 3.91 0.91 15.17
N GLU A 97 4.75 0.58 14.20
CA GLU A 97 6.07 -0.05 14.39
C GLU A 97 7.11 0.79 13.63
N GLY A 98 7.78 1.69 14.34
CA GLY A 98 8.66 2.70 13.72
C GLY A 98 7.86 3.67 12.85
N GLU A 99 8.21 3.75 11.56
CA GLU A 99 7.53 4.62 10.57
C GLU A 99 6.48 3.88 9.73
N ARG A 100 6.05 2.69 10.16
CA ARG A 100 5.08 1.83 9.45
C ARG A 100 3.94 1.43 10.35
N PHE A 101 2.76 1.34 9.78
CA PHE A 101 1.63 0.69 10.43
C PHE A 101 1.57 -0.78 10.01
N ARG A 102 1.57 -1.66 10.99
CA ARG A 102 1.22 -3.07 10.81
C ARG A 102 -0.29 -3.20 10.84
N PHE A 103 -0.85 -3.65 9.72
CA PHE A 103 -2.25 -4.02 9.57
C PHE A 103 -2.38 -5.51 9.87
N ILE A 104 -3.24 -5.86 10.80
CA ILE A 104 -3.55 -7.24 11.16
C ILE A 104 -4.94 -7.53 10.61
N ILE A 105 -4.99 -8.37 9.59
CA ILE A 105 -6.22 -8.78 8.91
C ILE A 105 -6.71 -10.05 9.57
N PRO A 106 -7.93 -10.09 10.12
CA PRO A 106 -8.45 -11.30 10.72
C PRO A 106 -8.72 -12.38 9.66
N ARG A 107 -8.87 -13.60 10.12
CA ARG A 107 -9.09 -14.79 9.29
C ARG A 107 -10.26 -14.64 8.33
N GLU A 108 -11.39 -14.08 8.82
CA GLU A 108 -12.59 -13.83 8.03
C GLU A 108 -12.34 -12.87 6.86
N GLY A 109 -11.47 -11.86 7.01
CA GLY A 109 -11.09 -10.95 5.94
C GLY A 109 -10.24 -11.65 4.88
N SER A 110 -9.32 -12.52 5.28
CA SER A 110 -8.57 -13.36 4.34
C SER A 110 -9.49 -14.32 3.58
N ALA A 111 -10.45 -14.95 4.25
CA ALA A 111 -11.45 -15.84 3.64
C ALA A 111 -12.33 -15.07 2.64
N TYR A 112 -12.84 -13.90 3.02
CA TYR A 112 -13.65 -13.08 2.11
C TYR A 112 -12.92 -12.78 0.80
N VAL A 113 -11.66 -12.35 0.86
CA VAL A 113 -10.87 -12.06 -0.35
C VAL A 113 -10.66 -13.33 -1.19
N HIS A 114 -10.38 -14.45 -0.55
CA HIS A 114 -10.23 -15.73 -1.25
C HIS A 114 -11.47 -16.11 -2.07
N GLU A 115 -12.64 -15.94 -1.48
CA GLU A 115 -13.92 -16.36 -2.07
C GLU A 115 -14.50 -15.35 -3.07
N ASN A 116 -14.26 -14.05 -2.87
CA ASN A 116 -14.97 -12.98 -3.58
C ASN A 116 -14.10 -12.17 -4.53
N VAL A 117 -12.76 -12.19 -4.39
CA VAL A 117 -11.84 -11.53 -5.31
C VAL A 117 -11.32 -12.54 -6.33
N PRO A 118 -11.57 -12.35 -7.64
CA PRO A 118 -11.15 -13.31 -8.66
C PRO A 118 -9.64 -13.41 -8.75
N ASP A 119 -9.15 -14.59 -9.13
CA ASP A 119 -7.74 -14.78 -9.43
C ASP A 119 -7.36 -14.02 -10.70
N SER A 120 -6.17 -13.40 -10.68
CA SER A 120 -5.56 -12.83 -11.87
C SER A 120 -4.64 -13.86 -12.53
N PRO A 121 -5.00 -14.37 -13.74
CA PRO A 121 -4.12 -15.30 -14.47
C PRO A 121 -2.75 -14.68 -14.77
N PHE A 122 -2.72 -13.37 -15.10
CA PHE A 122 -1.47 -12.64 -15.30
C PHE A 122 -0.61 -12.65 -14.03
N LEU A 123 -1.17 -12.21 -12.89
CA LEU A 123 -0.42 -12.13 -11.64
C LEU A 123 0.12 -13.49 -11.20
N LYS A 124 -0.66 -14.54 -11.40
CA LYS A 124 -0.23 -15.92 -11.10
C LYS A 124 0.98 -16.33 -11.94
N GLU A 125 0.90 -16.19 -13.27
CA GLU A 125 2.01 -16.55 -14.16
C GLU A 125 3.24 -15.67 -13.91
N PHE A 126 3.05 -14.39 -13.63
CA PHE A 126 4.14 -13.48 -13.28
C PHE A 126 4.85 -13.94 -11.99
N ILE A 127 4.11 -14.25 -10.93
CA ILE A 127 4.68 -14.73 -9.66
C ILE A 127 5.43 -16.07 -9.88
N GLU A 128 4.85 -17.02 -10.62
CA GLU A 128 5.50 -18.28 -10.94
C GLU A 128 6.84 -18.08 -11.69
N GLU A 129 6.88 -17.10 -12.61
CA GLU A 129 8.11 -16.78 -13.36
C GLU A 129 9.16 -16.14 -12.46
N THR A 130 8.79 -15.18 -11.58
CA THR A 130 9.76 -14.47 -10.73
C THR A 130 10.55 -15.37 -9.79
N VAL A 131 9.99 -16.51 -9.37
CA VAL A 131 10.64 -17.47 -8.49
C VAL A 131 11.39 -18.59 -9.25
N ARG A 132 11.24 -18.66 -10.58
CA ARG A 132 11.88 -19.66 -11.41
C ARG A 132 13.38 -19.43 -11.47
N PRO A 133 14.23 -20.47 -11.28
CA PRO A 133 15.67 -20.34 -11.46
C PRO A 133 16.03 -19.88 -12.87
N GLY A 134 16.87 -18.86 -12.98
CA GLY A 134 17.30 -18.28 -14.26
C GLY A 134 16.31 -17.24 -14.81
N CYS A 135 15.36 -16.77 -13.99
CA CYS A 135 14.49 -15.65 -14.35
C CYS A 135 15.33 -14.40 -14.67
N ASP A 136 15.00 -13.77 -15.79
CA ASP A 136 15.60 -12.52 -16.27
C ASP A 136 14.53 -11.57 -16.81
N ILE A 137 14.92 -10.38 -17.23
CA ILE A 137 13.99 -9.37 -17.75
C ILE A 137 13.25 -9.86 -18.99
N ASP A 138 13.88 -10.63 -19.85
CA ASP A 138 13.25 -11.09 -21.10
C ASP A 138 12.16 -12.12 -20.80
N SER A 139 12.35 -13.00 -19.82
CA SER A 139 11.34 -13.97 -19.38
C SER A 139 10.16 -13.27 -18.69
N VAL A 140 10.41 -12.24 -17.88
CA VAL A 140 9.34 -11.39 -17.30
C VAL A 140 8.56 -10.67 -18.40
N LEU A 141 9.25 -10.06 -19.36
CA LEU A 141 8.59 -9.37 -20.49
C LEU A 141 7.78 -10.32 -21.37
N ALA A 142 8.20 -11.57 -21.50
CA ALA A 142 7.42 -12.58 -22.23
C ALA A 142 6.05 -12.82 -21.56
N ILE A 143 6.00 -12.86 -20.21
CA ILE A 143 4.73 -12.96 -19.49
C ILE A 143 3.87 -11.71 -19.72
N PHE A 144 4.41 -10.50 -19.57
CA PHE A 144 3.65 -9.28 -19.81
C PHE A 144 3.07 -9.24 -21.24
N ARG A 145 3.90 -9.54 -22.26
CA ARG A 145 3.50 -9.51 -23.68
C ARG A 145 2.49 -10.57 -24.07
N LYS A 146 2.35 -11.62 -23.30
CA LYS A 146 1.28 -12.63 -23.47
C LYS A 146 -0.11 -12.02 -23.20
N TYR A 147 -0.19 -10.99 -22.36
CA TYR A 147 -1.46 -10.39 -21.93
C TYR A 147 -1.77 -9.06 -22.62
N SER A 148 -0.78 -8.33 -23.12
CA SER A 148 -0.99 -7.09 -23.85
C SER A 148 0.21 -6.77 -24.76
N ASP A 149 -0.08 -6.18 -25.93
CA ASP A 149 0.94 -5.61 -26.83
C ASP A 149 1.45 -4.23 -26.33
N LYS A 150 0.76 -3.64 -25.31
CA LYS A 150 1.07 -2.32 -24.77
C LYS A 150 1.90 -2.42 -23.48
N VAL A 151 3.06 -3.04 -23.59
CA VAL A 151 3.99 -3.20 -22.47
C VAL A 151 5.09 -2.16 -22.55
N ILE A 152 5.28 -1.44 -21.46
CA ILE A 152 6.39 -0.52 -21.29
C ILE A 152 7.43 -1.17 -20.37
N CYS A 153 8.68 -1.16 -20.79
CA CYS A 153 9.83 -1.54 -19.99
C CYS A 153 10.85 -0.40 -20.03
N LYS A 154 11.27 0.07 -18.87
CA LYS A 154 12.30 1.09 -18.72
C LYS A 154 13.37 0.61 -17.76
N LYS A 155 14.64 0.83 -18.07
CA LYS A 155 15.71 0.70 -17.11
C LYS A 155 15.63 1.86 -16.11
N ILE A 156 15.73 1.55 -14.82
CA ILE A 156 15.73 2.55 -13.75
C ILE A 156 17.17 2.75 -13.29
N GLU A 157 17.55 4.01 -13.08
CA GLU A 157 18.86 4.35 -12.52
C GLU A 157 18.70 4.67 -11.03
N ASN A 158 18.42 3.65 -10.23
CA ASN A 158 18.43 3.78 -8.76
C ASN A 158 19.10 2.56 -8.12
N ASP A 159 19.35 2.62 -6.80
CA ASP A 159 20.08 1.60 -6.06
C ASP A 159 19.19 0.42 -5.61
N GLU A 160 17.85 0.49 -5.82
CA GLU A 160 16.91 -0.52 -5.34
C GLU A 160 16.35 -1.41 -6.45
N PHE A 161 16.16 -0.84 -7.67
CA PHE A 161 15.53 -1.56 -8.77
C PHE A 161 16.25 -1.31 -10.09
N GLU A 162 16.27 -2.33 -10.95
CA GLU A 162 16.90 -2.24 -12.28
C GLU A 162 15.91 -1.86 -13.37
N TYR A 163 14.66 -2.31 -13.26
CA TYR A 163 13.65 -2.16 -14.30
C TYR A 163 12.30 -1.76 -13.74
N LEU A 164 11.60 -0.91 -14.51
CA LEU A 164 10.18 -0.64 -14.38
C LEU A 164 9.43 -1.29 -15.53
N VAL A 165 8.44 -2.15 -15.23
CA VAL A 165 7.58 -2.78 -16.24
C VAL A 165 6.12 -2.52 -15.89
N TYR A 166 5.31 -2.19 -16.90
CA TYR A 166 3.87 -1.97 -16.71
C TYR A 166 3.10 -2.04 -18.03
N PHE A 167 1.80 -2.20 -17.94
CA PHE A 167 0.87 -2.06 -19.06
C PHE A 167 0.51 -0.58 -19.25
N GLU A 168 0.73 -0.04 -20.45
CA GLU A 168 0.51 1.39 -20.74
C GLU A 168 -0.96 1.80 -20.55
N ASP A 169 -1.89 0.93 -20.93
CA ASP A 169 -3.33 1.14 -20.79
C ASP A 169 -3.92 0.63 -19.46
N GLY A 170 -3.09 0.13 -18.56
CA GLY A 170 -3.51 -0.39 -17.26
C GLY A 170 -4.24 -1.73 -17.32
N GLN A 171 -4.17 -2.47 -18.43
CA GLN A 171 -4.86 -3.76 -18.60
C GLN A 171 -3.85 -4.88 -18.92
N PRO A 172 -3.96 -6.05 -18.29
CA PRO A 172 -4.95 -6.49 -17.30
C PRO A 172 -4.69 -6.02 -15.86
N ASP A 173 -3.59 -5.29 -15.64
CA ASP A 173 -3.14 -4.86 -14.32
C ASP A 173 -2.60 -3.42 -14.39
N SER A 174 -3.03 -2.55 -13.49
CA SER A 174 -2.67 -1.12 -13.51
C SER A 174 -1.42 -0.77 -12.70
N TYR A 175 -0.82 -1.75 -12.02
CA TYR A 175 0.34 -1.53 -11.18
C TYR A 175 1.63 -1.25 -11.97
N ARG A 176 2.57 -0.62 -11.30
CA ARG A 176 3.95 -0.41 -11.72
C ARG A 176 4.82 -1.46 -11.04
N TYR A 177 5.47 -2.31 -11.83
CA TYR A 177 6.33 -3.39 -11.35
C TYR A 177 7.79 -2.92 -11.41
N CYS A 178 8.37 -2.64 -10.24
CA CYS A 178 9.80 -2.36 -10.11
C CYS A 178 10.52 -3.67 -9.80
N LEU A 179 11.51 -4.01 -10.59
CA LEU A 179 12.18 -5.30 -10.60
C LEU A 179 13.68 -5.17 -10.34
N GLU A 180 14.22 -6.08 -9.56
CA GLU A 180 15.64 -6.35 -9.36
C GLU A 180 15.91 -7.82 -9.60
N PHE A 181 17.09 -8.17 -10.16
CA PHE A 181 17.45 -9.55 -10.41
C PHE A 181 18.62 -9.97 -9.53
N GLU A 182 18.36 -10.87 -8.58
CA GLU A 182 19.34 -11.40 -7.67
C GLU A 182 19.40 -12.94 -7.76
N PHE A 183 20.59 -13.48 -7.91
CA PHE A 183 20.84 -14.94 -7.94
C PHE A 183 19.95 -15.71 -8.93
N GLY A 184 19.62 -15.10 -10.07
CA GLY A 184 18.76 -15.68 -11.10
C GLY A 184 17.29 -15.82 -10.71
N ARG A 185 16.80 -14.92 -9.85
CA ARG A 185 15.39 -14.73 -9.50
C ARG A 185 15.05 -13.27 -9.58
N ALA A 186 13.78 -12.96 -9.85
CA ALA A 186 13.31 -11.59 -9.78
C ALA A 186 12.74 -11.29 -8.39
N VAL A 187 13.24 -10.23 -7.79
CA VAL A 187 12.60 -9.55 -6.64
C VAL A 187 11.80 -8.40 -7.21
N TYR A 188 10.60 -8.18 -6.72
CA TYR A 188 9.76 -7.11 -7.24
C TYR A 188 8.94 -6.39 -6.18
N HIS A 189 8.62 -5.15 -6.50
CA HIS A 189 7.59 -4.36 -5.82
C HIS A 189 6.52 -3.93 -6.81
N ARG A 190 5.25 -4.06 -6.40
CA ARG A 190 4.09 -3.52 -7.10
C ARG A 190 3.68 -2.21 -6.44
N PHE A 191 3.71 -1.15 -7.22
CA PHE A 191 3.25 0.17 -6.78
C PHE A 191 1.99 0.56 -7.55
N THR A 192 1.02 1.16 -6.89
CA THR A 192 0.00 1.90 -7.60
C THR A 192 0.64 3.05 -8.39
N VAL A 193 -0.05 3.59 -9.39
CA VAL A 193 0.46 4.74 -10.17
C VAL A 193 0.79 5.91 -9.25
N LYS A 194 -0.11 6.23 -8.31
CA LYS A 194 0.10 7.31 -7.34
C LYS A 194 1.31 7.08 -6.44
N GLU A 195 1.54 5.86 -5.98
CA GLU A 195 2.72 5.54 -5.17
C GLU A 195 3.99 5.73 -6.00
N TYR A 196 4.04 5.14 -7.18
CA TYR A 196 5.21 5.22 -8.06
C TYR A 196 5.58 6.67 -8.39
N ASP A 197 4.61 7.47 -8.88
CA ASP A 197 4.83 8.87 -9.27
C ASP A 197 5.33 9.75 -8.13
N SER A 198 5.06 9.36 -6.90
CA SER A 198 5.46 10.12 -5.71
C SER A 198 6.81 9.71 -5.14
N PHE A 199 7.39 8.58 -5.55
CA PHE A 199 8.75 8.19 -5.14
C PHE A 199 9.82 8.98 -5.89
N GLY A 200 9.51 9.52 -7.08
CA GLY A 200 10.44 10.35 -7.86
C GLY A 200 11.57 9.53 -8.50
N PHE A 201 11.27 8.27 -8.86
CA PHE A 201 12.21 7.43 -9.61
C PHE A 201 12.43 7.93 -11.03
#